data_6da69963789ae823984f1483c108276c
#
_entry.id   6da69963789ae823984f1483c108276c
#
_cell.length_a   1.000
_cell.length_b   1.000
_cell.length_c   1.000
_cell.angle_alpha   90.00
_cell.angle_beta   90.00
_cell.angle_gamma   90.00
#
_symmetry.space_group_name_H-M   'P 1'
#
loop_
_entity.id
_entity.type
_entity.pdbx_description
1 polymer ?
#
loop_
_entity_poly.entity_id
_entity_poly.type
_entity_poly.pdbx_seq_one_letter_code
_entity_poly.pdbx_strand_id
1 'polypeptide(L)'
;MRMLMNVVFPLEPFNGAVRDGSIGTLVMKIIESIRPEAVYFTEHNGSRGATLVVDVKQASDIPSLSEPWFLAFDAEVDFRIAMTPEDLGRSNMEGLGKIWG
;
A
#
# COMPACT_ATOMS: atom_id res chain seq x y z
N MET A 1 4.24 1.32 12.87
CA MET A 1 5.17 0.55 12.00
C MET A 1 4.94 0.94 10.55
N ARG A 2 6.01 1.34 9.88
CA ARG A 2 5.91 1.70 8.45
C ARG A 2 5.74 0.45 7.61
N MET A 3 4.79 0.48 6.68
CA MET A 3 4.55 -0.63 5.76
C MET A 3 4.42 -0.14 4.33
N LEU A 4 4.81 -0.97 3.39
CA LEU A 4 4.52 -0.78 1.99
C LEU A 4 3.21 -1.50 1.69
N MET A 5 2.26 -0.74 1.16
CA MET A 5 0.95 -1.24 0.78
C MET A 5 0.86 -1.23 -0.74
N ASN A 6 0.59 -2.37 -1.33
CA ASN A 6 0.44 -2.50 -2.77
C ASN A 6 -1.02 -2.77 -3.10
N VAL A 7 -1.54 -2.03 -4.05
CA VAL A 7 -2.92 -2.15 -4.52
C VAL A 7 -2.88 -2.49 -6.00
N VAL A 8 -3.60 -3.54 -6.40
CA VAL A 8 -3.71 -3.94 -7.80
C VAL A 8 -5.18 -3.84 -8.21
N PHE A 9 -5.45 -3.09 -9.27
CA PHE A 9 -6.80 -2.79 -9.72
C PHE A 9 -7.17 -3.69 -10.90
N PRO A 10 -8.30 -4.39 -10.85
CA PRO A 10 -8.85 -5.02 -12.05
C PRO A 10 -9.37 -3.94 -13.01
N LEU A 11 -9.67 -4.32 -14.25
CA LEU A 11 -10.16 -3.36 -15.24
C LEU A 11 -11.46 -2.68 -14.81
N GLU A 12 -12.41 -3.48 -14.31
CA GLU A 12 -13.66 -2.94 -13.77
C GLU A 12 -13.69 -3.15 -12.24
N PRO A 13 -14.25 -2.21 -11.47
CA PRO A 13 -15.01 -1.03 -11.87
C PRO A 13 -14.17 0.21 -12.21
N PHE A 14 -12.85 0.12 -12.21
CA PHE A 14 -11.96 1.26 -12.46
C PHE A 14 -12.27 1.91 -13.83
N ASN A 15 -12.40 1.11 -14.89
CA ASN A 15 -12.73 1.62 -16.22
C ASN A 15 -14.05 2.40 -16.23
N GLY A 16 -15.07 1.92 -15.52
CA GLY A 16 -16.33 2.64 -15.39
C GLY A 16 -16.16 4.01 -14.79
N ALA A 17 -15.35 4.12 -13.74
CA ALA A 17 -15.06 5.40 -13.08
C ALA A 17 -14.26 6.35 -13.99
N VAL A 18 -13.39 5.80 -14.83
CA VAL A 18 -12.68 6.62 -15.84
C VAL A 18 -13.66 7.15 -16.88
N ARG A 19 -14.57 6.30 -17.38
CA ARG A 19 -15.54 6.70 -18.40
C ARG A 19 -16.50 7.77 -17.91
N ASP A 20 -16.97 7.66 -16.67
CA ASP A 20 -17.93 8.63 -16.11
C ASP A 20 -17.26 9.85 -15.48
N GLY A 21 -15.93 9.87 -15.41
CA GLY A 21 -15.16 11.00 -14.88
C GLY A 21 -15.03 11.04 -13.36
N SER A 22 -15.52 10.03 -12.64
CA SER A 22 -15.49 10.02 -11.16
C SER A 22 -14.18 9.52 -10.56
N ILE A 23 -13.27 8.98 -11.37
CA ILE A 23 -12.07 8.29 -10.87
C ILE A 23 -11.20 9.19 -9.98
N GLY A 24 -10.95 10.43 -10.39
CA GLY A 24 -10.09 11.34 -9.63
C GLY A 24 -10.65 11.64 -8.26
N THR A 25 -11.94 11.95 -8.17
CA THR A 25 -12.62 12.26 -6.90
C THR A 25 -12.61 11.05 -5.97
N LEU A 26 -12.87 9.87 -6.52
CA LEU A 26 -12.94 8.62 -5.75
C LEU A 26 -11.56 8.26 -5.16
N VAL A 27 -10.51 8.31 -5.99
CA VAL A 27 -9.15 8.03 -5.55
C VAL A 27 -8.69 9.03 -4.49
N MET A 28 -8.93 10.32 -4.71
CA MET A 28 -8.54 11.35 -3.76
C MET A 28 -9.25 11.23 -2.42
N LYS A 29 -10.52 10.84 -2.44
CA LYS A 29 -11.29 10.58 -1.21
C LYS A 29 -10.64 9.49 -0.37
N ILE A 30 -10.19 8.41 -1.02
CA ILE A 30 -9.50 7.32 -0.32
C ILE A 30 -8.16 7.79 0.23
N ILE A 31 -7.35 8.46 -0.58
CA ILE A 31 -6.03 8.96 -0.16
C ILE A 31 -6.15 9.92 1.02
N GLU A 32 -7.12 10.84 0.99
CA GLU A 32 -7.36 11.77 2.09
C GLU A 32 -7.78 11.05 3.37
N SER A 33 -8.50 9.95 3.26
CA SER A 33 -8.92 9.14 4.40
C SER A 33 -7.75 8.39 5.04
N ILE A 34 -6.90 7.76 4.23
CA ILE A 34 -5.83 6.91 4.75
C ILE A 34 -4.53 7.66 5.06
N ARG A 35 -4.33 8.83 4.50
CA ARG A 35 -3.18 9.73 4.75
C ARG A 35 -1.82 9.02 4.66
N PRO A 36 -1.45 8.47 3.50
CA PRO A 36 -0.16 7.82 3.35
C PRO A 36 0.99 8.82 3.42
N GLU A 37 2.18 8.36 3.85
CA GLU A 37 3.40 9.19 3.79
C GLU A 37 3.79 9.49 2.34
N ALA A 38 3.55 8.53 1.45
CA ALA A 38 3.79 8.65 0.02
C ALA A 38 2.85 7.72 -0.74
N VAL A 39 2.52 8.09 -1.97
CA VAL A 39 1.73 7.27 -2.87
C VAL A 39 2.26 7.44 -4.28
N TYR A 40 2.41 6.30 -4.97
CA TYR A 40 2.84 6.26 -6.37
C TYR A 40 1.90 5.33 -7.13
N PHE A 41 1.40 5.80 -8.26
CA PHE A 41 0.63 4.96 -9.19
C PHE A 41 1.59 4.36 -10.20
N THR A 42 1.43 3.07 -10.46
CA THR A 42 2.32 2.30 -11.31
C THR A 42 1.53 1.16 -11.96
N GLU A 43 2.24 0.25 -12.58
CA GLU A 43 1.64 -0.98 -13.08
C GLU A 43 2.16 -2.18 -12.27
N HIS A 44 1.40 -3.26 -12.28
CA HIS A 44 1.77 -4.52 -11.66
C HIS A 44 1.39 -5.64 -12.62
N ASN A 45 2.39 -6.25 -13.27
CA ASN A 45 2.17 -7.29 -14.28
C ASN A 45 1.17 -6.87 -15.37
N GLY A 46 1.25 -5.60 -15.80
CA GLY A 46 0.37 -5.04 -16.82
C GLY A 46 -0.98 -4.52 -16.30
N SER A 47 -1.29 -4.72 -15.03
CA SER A 47 -2.49 -4.14 -14.40
C SER A 47 -2.18 -2.80 -13.76
N ARG A 48 -3.19 -1.94 -13.65
CA ARG A 48 -3.04 -0.70 -12.88
C ARG A 48 -2.71 -1.03 -11.43
N GLY A 49 -1.81 -0.28 -10.84
CA GLY A 49 -1.44 -0.48 -9.44
C GLY A 49 -1.07 0.81 -8.74
N ALA A 50 -0.94 0.69 -7.43
CA ALA A 50 -0.43 1.77 -6.59
C ALA A 50 0.44 1.17 -5.50
N THR A 51 1.49 1.90 -5.13
CA THR A 51 2.30 1.58 -3.97
C THR A 51 2.22 2.76 -3.01
N LEU A 52 1.85 2.47 -1.78
CA LEU A 52 1.70 3.48 -0.74
C LEU A 52 2.62 3.14 0.43
N VAL A 53 3.13 4.17 1.06
CA VAL A 53 3.86 4.04 2.33
C VAL A 53 2.90 4.49 3.43
N VAL A 54 2.57 3.58 4.33
CA VAL A 54 1.59 3.84 5.40
C VAL A 54 2.19 3.54 6.77
N ASP A 55 1.69 4.23 7.79
CA ASP A 55 2.04 3.95 9.17
C ASP A 55 0.91 3.13 9.81
N VAL A 56 1.21 1.90 10.20
CA VAL A 56 0.27 1.01 10.87
C VAL A 56 0.65 0.96 12.34
N LYS A 57 -0.15 1.58 13.18
CA LYS A 57 0.14 1.64 14.62
C LYS A 57 -0.32 0.38 15.35
N GLN A 58 -1.40 -0.21 14.88
CA GLN A 58 -1.94 -1.44 15.47
C GLN A 58 -2.59 -2.28 14.36
N ALA A 59 -2.66 -3.59 14.57
CA ALA A 59 -3.18 -4.52 13.58
C ALA A 59 -4.61 -4.17 13.13
N SER A 60 -5.43 -3.64 14.02
CA SER A 60 -6.81 -3.26 13.72
C SER A 60 -6.92 -2.07 12.75
N ASP A 61 -5.82 -1.39 12.42
CA ASP A 61 -5.82 -0.33 11.41
C ASP A 61 -5.85 -0.89 9.98
N ILE A 62 -5.49 -2.14 9.78
CA ILE A 62 -5.40 -2.75 8.44
C ILE A 62 -6.72 -2.64 7.65
N PRO A 63 -7.89 -2.98 8.23
CA PRO A 63 -9.14 -2.85 7.46
C PRO A 63 -9.44 -1.42 7.00
N SER A 64 -9.17 -0.42 7.81
CA SER A 64 -9.44 0.97 7.42
C SER A 64 -8.54 1.43 6.27
N LEU A 65 -7.37 0.83 6.11
CA LEU A 65 -6.46 1.11 5.00
C LEU A 65 -6.83 0.35 3.73
N SER A 66 -7.32 -0.88 3.85
CA SER A 66 -7.54 -1.77 2.71
C SER A 66 -8.98 -1.78 2.19
N GLU A 67 -9.98 -1.71 3.07
CA GLU A 67 -11.38 -1.82 2.67
C GLU A 67 -11.83 -0.75 1.65
N PRO A 68 -11.40 0.50 1.73
CA PRO A 68 -11.76 1.46 0.69
C PRO A 68 -11.42 1.01 -0.73
N TRP A 69 -10.28 0.34 -0.89
CA TRP A 69 -9.83 -0.18 -2.19
C TRP A 69 -10.64 -1.40 -2.62
N PHE A 70 -10.94 -2.29 -1.67
CA PHE A 70 -11.78 -3.45 -1.93
C PHE A 70 -13.17 -3.03 -2.39
N LEU A 71 -13.80 -2.16 -1.62
CA LEU A 71 -15.19 -1.79 -1.86
C LEU A 71 -15.37 -0.89 -3.09
N ALA A 72 -14.45 0.03 -3.34
CA ALA A 72 -14.54 0.94 -4.46
C ALA A 72 -14.12 0.31 -5.79
N PHE A 73 -13.12 -0.59 -5.76
CA PHE A 73 -12.45 -1.03 -6.99
C PHE A 73 -12.36 -2.54 -7.15
N ASP A 74 -12.83 -3.34 -6.23
CA ASP A 74 -12.60 -4.78 -6.21
C ASP A 74 -11.09 -5.11 -6.28
N ALA A 75 -10.27 -4.27 -5.70
CA ALA A 75 -8.82 -4.35 -5.79
C ALA A 75 -8.25 -5.47 -4.92
N GLU A 76 -7.04 -5.90 -5.25
CA GLU A 76 -6.22 -6.74 -4.39
C GLU A 76 -5.27 -5.83 -3.61
N VAL A 77 -5.07 -6.13 -2.33
CA VAL A 77 -4.21 -5.34 -1.45
C VAL A 77 -3.29 -6.28 -0.67
N ASP A 78 -2.00 -5.97 -0.66
CA ASP A 78 -1.06 -6.63 0.22
C ASP A 78 -0.22 -5.61 1.00
N PHE A 79 0.36 -6.07 2.10
CA PHE A 79 1.20 -5.26 2.98
C PHE A 79 2.53 -5.94 3.20
N ARG A 80 3.60 -5.15 3.20
CA ARG A 80 4.95 -5.60 3.55
C ARG A 80 5.51 -4.67 4.62
N ILE A 81 6.13 -5.25 5.63
CA ILE A 81 6.85 -4.47 6.63
C ILE A 81 8.07 -3.83 5.95
N ALA A 82 8.22 -2.53 6.12
CA ALA A 82 9.35 -1.79 5.57
C ALA A 82 10.32 -1.42 6.68
N MET A 83 11.61 -1.60 6.40
CA MET A 83 12.67 -1.17 7.28
C MET A 83 13.45 -0.03 6.64
N THR A 84 13.76 1.00 7.43
CA THR A 84 14.71 2.02 7.03
C THR A 84 16.14 1.47 7.16
N PRO A 85 17.17 2.13 6.55
CA PRO A 85 18.55 1.75 6.83
C PRO A 85 18.88 1.76 8.33
N GLU A 86 18.30 2.69 9.08
CA GLU A 86 18.50 2.77 10.54
C GLU A 86 17.89 1.56 11.25
N ASP A 87 16.71 1.13 10.83
CA ASP A 87 16.08 -0.08 11.37
C ASP A 87 16.94 -1.31 11.11
N LEU A 88 17.47 -1.44 9.91
CA LEU A 88 18.34 -2.55 9.54
C LEU A 88 19.63 -2.50 10.37
N GLY A 89 20.18 -1.30 10.59
CA GLY A 89 21.37 -1.12 11.43
C GLY A 89 21.14 -1.58 12.86
N ARG A 90 19.94 -1.40 13.40
CA ARG A 90 19.61 -1.84 14.75
C ARG A 90 19.40 -3.36 14.87
N SER A 91 19.33 -4.08 13.77
CA SER A 91 19.09 -5.54 13.80
C SER A 91 20.30 -6.36 14.19
N ASN A 92 21.49 -5.74 14.30
CA ASN A 92 22.74 -6.41 14.65
C ASN A 92 23.11 -7.54 13.69
N MET A 93 23.13 -7.25 12.40
CA MET A 93 23.46 -8.22 11.35
C MET A 93 24.85 -8.84 11.56
N GLU A 94 25.84 -8.04 12.02
CA GLU A 94 27.19 -8.54 12.29
C GLU A 94 27.20 -9.60 13.38
N GLY A 95 26.44 -9.37 14.46
CA GLY A 95 26.31 -10.35 15.54
C GLY A 95 25.64 -11.64 15.06
N LEU A 96 24.61 -11.50 14.21
CA LEU A 96 23.94 -12.66 13.61
C LEU A 96 24.89 -13.45 12.71
N GLY A 97 25.75 -12.77 11.95
CA GLY A 97 26.77 -13.43 11.13
C GLY A 97 27.76 -14.24 11.94
N LYS A 98 28.13 -13.77 13.15
CA LYS A 98 29.00 -14.52 14.05
C LYS A 98 28.34 -15.77 14.59
N ILE A 99 27.05 -15.75 14.82
CA ILE A 99 26.29 -16.91 15.32
C ILE A 99 26.06 -17.94 14.20
N TRP A 100 25.70 -17.48 13.03
CA TRP A 100 25.22 -18.34 11.93
C TRP A 100 26.22 -18.51 10.79
N GLY A 101 27.27 -17.76 10.81
CA GLY A 101 28.36 -17.88 9.84
C GLY A 101 29.30 -19.01 10.19
#